data_72b2000f1cc4a4a0883c8510ac8a57e5
#
_entry.id   72b2000f1cc4a4a0883c8510ac8a57e5
#
_cell.length_a   1.000
_cell.length_b   1.000
_cell.length_c   1.000
_cell.angle_alpha   90.00
_cell.angle_beta   90.00
_cell.angle_gamma   90.00
#
_symmetry.space_group_name_H-M   'P 1'
#
loop_
_entity.id
_entity.type
_entity.pdbx_description
1 polymer ?
#
loop_
_entity_poly.entity_id
_entity_poly.type
_entity_poly.pdbx_seq_one_letter_code
_entity_poly.pdbx_strand_id
1 'polypeptide(L)'
;VTRFDEAPEYFPANHVLMRCVRLQGHEAGPAESLWLGVSTLEPGGYTTMDASSVEKHYVVLAGEVCVATDDGEVALRTFDSCRLAPGERRALHNRSGRPAQLLLAMPFARPAPR
;
A
#
# COMPACT_ATOMS: atom_id res chain seq x y z
N VAL A 1 -4.07 -17.64 10.10
CA VAL A 1 -3.29 -16.60 10.81
C VAL A 1 -1.98 -16.39 10.09
N THR A 2 -1.64 -15.13 9.83
CA THR A 2 -0.35 -14.74 9.27
C THR A 2 0.37 -13.85 10.26
N ARG A 3 1.55 -14.25 10.73
CA ARG A 3 2.40 -13.41 11.57
C ARG A 3 3.16 -12.44 10.66
N PHE A 4 3.28 -11.19 11.07
CA PHE A 4 3.94 -10.17 10.25
C PHE A 4 5.39 -10.54 9.92
N ASP A 5 6.14 -11.08 10.88
CA ASP A 5 7.53 -11.46 10.69
C ASP A 5 7.71 -12.71 9.80
N GLU A 6 6.64 -13.44 9.54
CA GLU A 6 6.63 -14.62 8.66
C GLU A 6 5.87 -14.35 7.35
N ALA A 7 5.30 -13.15 7.18
CA ALA A 7 4.46 -12.82 6.04
C ALA A 7 5.27 -12.84 4.74
N PRO A 8 4.72 -13.42 3.66
CA PRO A 8 5.44 -13.49 2.39
C PRO A 8 5.64 -12.11 1.79
N GLU A 9 6.85 -11.85 1.34
CA GLU A 9 7.24 -10.61 0.68
C GLU A 9 6.87 -10.64 -0.80
N TYR A 10 6.46 -9.51 -1.35
CA TYR A 10 6.26 -9.35 -2.78
C TYR A 10 6.93 -8.06 -3.25
N PHE A 11 7.18 -7.98 -4.56
CA PHE A 11 8.05 -6.94 -5.13
C PHE A 11 7.30 -6.18 -6.23
N PRO A 12 6.42 -5.22 -5.86
CA PRO A 12 5.71 -4.44 -6.87
C PRO A 12 6.67 -3.50 -7.60
N ALA A 13 6.40 -3.27 -8.88
CA ALA A 13 7.20 -2.36 -9.68
C ALA A 13 7.14 -0.93 -9.11
N ASN A 14 8.19 -0.16 -9.37
CA ASN A 14 8.25 1.29 -9.05
C ASN A 14 8.12 1.61 -7.55
N HIS A 15 8.58 0.69 -6.70
CA HIS A 15 8.68 0.88 -5.26
C HIS A 15 10.16 0.91 -4.89
N VAL A 16 10.60 1.95 -4.18
CA VAL A 16 12.00 2.19 -3.82
C VAL A 16 12.12 2.33 -2.31
N LEU A 17 13.07 1.63 -1.70
CA LEU A 17 13.28 1.62 -0.25
C LEU A 17 12.00 1.25 0.49
N MET A 18 11.30 0.27 -0.03
CA MET A 18 10.06 -0.25 0.55
C MET A 18 10.13 -1.76 0.65
N ARG A 19 9.53 -2.28 1.71
CA ARG A 19 9.31 -3.70 1.87
C ARG A 19 7.81 -3.96 1.95
N CYS A 20 7.30 -4.80 1.06
CA CYS A 20 5.88 -5.11 0.96
C CYS A 20 5.63 -6.58 1.28
N VAL A 21 4.71 -6.86 2.19
CA VAL A 21 4.35 -8.22 2.58
C VAL A 21 2.85 -8.42 2.45
N ARG A 22 2.43 -9.66 2.15
CA ARG A 22 1.03 -10.08 2.15
C ARG A 22 0.66 -10.56 3.55
N LEU A 23 -0.42 -10.03 4.13
CA LEU A 23 -0.98 -10.54 5.38
C LEU A 23 -2.10 -11.55 5.13
N GLN A 24 -2.95 -11.32 4.15
CA GLN A 24 -4.03 -12.19 3.73
C GLN A 24 -4.18 -12.14 2.23
N GLY A 25 -4.49 -13.25 1.61
CA GLY A 25 -4.64 -13.34 0.15
C GLY A 25 -3.33 -13.54 -0.58
N HIS A 26 -3.40 -13.86 -1.86
CA HIS A 26 -2.24 -14.18 -2.70
C HIS A 26 -1.33 -15.21 -2.01
N GLU A 27 -0.04 -14.94 -1.88
CA GLU A 27 0.94 -15.88 -1.29
C GLU A 27 0.68 -16.16 0.19
N ALA A 28 -0.09 -15.32 0.88
CA ALA A 28 -0.41 -15.49 2.31
C ALA A 28 -1.60 -16.42 2.56
N GLY A 29 -2.22 -16.96 1.51
CA GLY A 29 -3.30 -17.92 1.63
C GLY A 29 -4.61 -17.44 1.01
N PRO A 30 -5.65 -18.29 1.04
CA PRO A 30 -6.89 -17.98 0.35
C PRO A 30 -7.64 -16.80 0.95
N ALA A 31 -8.26 -16.00 0.08
CA ALA A 31 -9.18 -14.93 0.44
C ALA A 31 -10.17 -14.76 -0.70
N GLU A 32 -11.42 -14.40 -0.37
CA GLU A 32 -12.48 -14.29 -1.37
C GLU A 32 -12.66 -12.86 -1.88
N SER A 33 -12.70 -11.90 -0.97
CA SER A 33 -13.16 -10.54 -1.30
C SER A 33 -12.03 -9.55 -1.49
N LEU A 34 -11.02 -9.63 -0.62
CA LEU A 34 -9.92 -8.67 -0.63
C LEU A 34 -8.64 -9.30 -0.13
N TRP A 35 -7.55 -8.63 -0.37
CA TRP A 35 -6.27 -9.00 0.24
C TRP A 35 -5.77 -7.84 1.11
N LEU A 36 -4.93 -8.18 2.07
CA LEU A 36 -4.31 -7.23 2.99
C LEU A 36 -2.80 -7.34 2.88
N GLY A 37 -2.15 -6.20 2.92
CA GLY A 37 -0.70 -6.14 2.94
C GLY A 37 -0.20 -5.01 3.83
N VAL A 38 1.07 -5.09 4.20
CA VAL A 38 1.77 -4.01 4.90
C VAL A 38 2.98 -3.62 4.07
N SER A 39 3.13 -2.33 3.85
CA SER A 39 4.31 -1.75 3.24
C SER A 39 5.08 -0.99 4.30
N THR A 40 6.36 -1.28 4.43
CA THR A 40 7.28 -0.50 5.26
C THR A 40 8.09 0.39 4.34
N LEU A 41 8.03 1.70 4.57
CA LEU A 41 8.79 2.70 3.82
C LEU A 41 9.95 3.16 4.70
N GLU A 42 11.18 2.90 4.26
CA GLU A 42 12.35 3.47 4.91
C GLU A 42 12.38 4.99 4.69
N PRO A 43 13.15 5.75 5.49
CA PRO A 43 13.33 7.18 5.19
C PRO A 43 13.78 7.39 3.75
N GLY A 44 13.04 8.23 3.01
CA GLY A 44 13.27 8.45 1.58
C GLY A 44 12.59 7.42 0.67
N GLY A 45 11.94 6.40 1.22
CA GLY A 45 11.20 5.41 0.43
C GLY A 45 10.01 6.04 -0.29
N TYR A 46 9.72 5.56 -1.49
CA TYR A 46 8.65 6.13 -2.31
C TYR A 46 8.16 5.16 -3.39
N THR A 47 7.00 5.48 -3.92
CA THR A 47 6.51 4.89 -5.18
C THR A 47 6.44 5.98 -6.24
N THR A 48 6.53 5.60 -7.50
CA THR A 48 6.20 6.51 -8.59
C THR A 48 4.69 6.68 -8.69
N MET A 49 4.25 7.70 -9.41
CA MET A 49 2.83 7.96 -9.65
C MET A 49 2.26 6.84 -10.52
N ASP A 50 1.24 6.16 -10.00
CA ASP A 50 0.62 5.02 -10.68
C ASP A 50 -0.81 4.83 -10.17
N ALA A 51 -1.62 4.11 -10.93
CA ALA A 51 -3.01 3.84 -10.63
C ALA A 51 -3.28 2.35 -10.63
N SER A 52 -4.28 1.94 -9.84
CA SER A 52 -4.82 0.58 -9.86
C SER A 52 -6.18 0.58 -10.53
N SER A 53 -6.54 -0.53 -11.14
CA SER A 53 -7.88 -0.72 -11.73
C SER A 53 -8.97 -0.93 -10.70
N VAL A 54 -8.60 -1.12 -9.44
CA VAL A 54 -9.52 -1.36 -8.32
C VAL A 54 -9.32 -0.33 -7.22
N GLU A 55 -10.33 -0.18 -6.37
CA GLU A 55 -10.28 0.68 -5.20
C GLU A 55 -9.20 0.22 -4.23
N LYS A 56 -8.50 1.18 -3.60
CA LYS A 56 -7.54 0.92 -2.53
C LYS A 56 -7.89 1.71 -1.29
N HIS A 57 -7.56 1.14 -0.15
CA HIS A 57 -7.59 1.85 1.13
C HIS A 57 -6.23 1.71 1.81
N TYR A 58 -5.72 2.82 2.32
CA TYR A 58 -4.51 2.85 3.13
C TYR A 58 -4.83 3.29 4.55
N VAL A 59 -4.18 2.66 5.51
CA VAL A 59 -4.16 3.10 6.91
C VAL A 59 -2.71 3.17 7.35
N VAL A 60 -2.28 4.32 7.85
CA VAL A 60 -0.93 4.45 8.41
C VAL A 60 -0.91 3.77 9.77
N LEU A 61 -0.02 2.79 9.95
CA LEU A 61 0.13 2.05 11.20
C LEU A 61 1.21 2.64 12.10
N ALA A 62 2.23 3.24 11.52
CA ALA A 62 3.34 3.85 12.23
C ALA A 62 4.01 4.90 11.35
N GLY A 63 4.48 5.97 11.97
CA GLY A 63 5.20 7.02 11.27
C GLY A 63 4.27 7.96 10.48
N GLU A 64 4.80 8.50 9.40
CA GLU A 64 4.09 9.45 8.55
C GLU A 64 4.36 9.12 7.09
N VAL A 65 3.32 9.11 6.28
CA VAL A 65 3.41 8.86 4.83
C VAL A 65 2.72 9.99 4.08
N CYS A 66 3.41 10.59 3.12
CA CYS A 66 2.82 11.55 2.21
C CYS A 66 2.16 10.81 1.05
N VAL A 67 0.91 11.14 0.76
CA VAL A 67 0.16 10.61 -0.37
C VAL A 67 -0.07 11.74 -1.35
N ALA A 68 0.49 11.60 -2.54
CA ALA A 68 0.30 12.56 -3.64
C ALA A 68 -0.69 11.99 -4.64
N THR A 69 -1.64 12.81 -5.06
CA THR A 69 -2.57 12.53 -6.15
C THR A 69 -2.51 13.70 -7.14
N ASP A 70 -3.30 13.64 -8.20
CA ASP A 70 -3.38 14.77 -9.14
C ASP A 70 -3.95 16.04 -8.48
N ASP A 71 -4.62 15.91 -7.32
CA ASP A 71 -5.20 17.04 -6.57
C ASP A 71 -4.26 17.65 -5.53
N GLY A 72 -3.07 17.10 -5.35
CA GLY A 72 -2.09 17.59 -4.38
C GLY A 72 -1.53 16.50 -3.48
N GLU A 73 -0.82 16.91 -2.43
CA GLU A 73 -0.13 16.01 -1.51
C GLU A 73 -0.66 16.22 -0.10
N VAL A 74 -0.92 15.11 0.62
CA VAL A 74 -1.39 15.12 2.00
C VAL A 74 -0.48 14.21 2.83
N ALA A 75 -0.06 14.68 3.99
CA ALA A 75 0.68 13.89 4.96
C ALA A 75 -0.31 13.15 5.88
N LEU A 76 -0.21 11.83 5.91
CA LEU A 76 -0.99 10.98 6.80
C LEU A 76 -0.13 10.50 7.96
N ARG A 77 -0.67 10.57 9.17
CA ARG A 77 -0.03 10.11 10.40
C ARG A 77 -0.67 8.81 10.88
N THR A 78 -0.13 8.26 11.96
CA THR A 78 -0.63 7.01 12.54
C THR A 78 -2.15 7.03 12.72
N PHE A 79 -2.80 6.01 12.19
CA PHE A 79 -4.25 5.79 12.16
C PHE A 79 -5.04 6.70 11.22
N ASP A 80 -4.38 7.61 10.52
CA ASP A 80 -5.04 8.29 9.40
C ASP A 80 -5.20 7.32 8.24
N SER A 81 -6.21 7.55 7.44
CA SER A 81 -6.51 6.70 6.29
C SER A 81 -6.88 7.51 5.07
N CYS A 82 -6.77 6.89 3.91
CA CYS A 82 -7.28 7.45 2.67
C CYS A 82 -7.83 6.36 1.77
N ARG A 83 -8.70 6.78 0.85
CA ARG A 83 -9.25 5.94 -0.21
C ARG A 83 -8.77 6.45 -1.56
N LEU A 84 -8.38 5.54 -2.43
CA LEU A 84 -8.10 5.82 -3.83
C LEU A 84 -9.15 5.12 -4.68
N ALA A 85 -9.82 5.88 -5.54
CA ALA A 85 -10.79 5.33 -6.46
C ALA A 85 -10.11 4.48 -7.54
N PRO A 86 -10.84 3.56 -8.20
CA PRO A 86 -10.29 2.89 -9.38
C PRO A 86 -9.80 3.91 -10.41
N GLY A 87 -8.58 3.73 -10.89
CA GLY A 87 -7.97 4.64 -11.87
C GLY A 87 -7.36 5.92 -11.29
N GLU A 88 -7.55 6.18 -10.00
CA GLU A 88 -6.96 7.36 -9.37
C GLU A 88 -5.45 7.16 -9.18
N ARG A 89 -4.66 8.09 -9.71
CA ARG A 89 -3.19 8.04 -9.63
C ARG A 89 -2.71 8.49 -8.26
N ARG A 90 -1.69 7.80 -7.75
CA ARG A 90 -1.07 8.15 -6.47
C ARG A 90 0.42 7.89 -6.49
N ALA A 91 1.17 8.64 -5.69
CA ALA A 91 2.54 8.33 -5.28
C ALA A 91 2.61 8.39 -3.75
N LEU A 92 3.41 7.52 -3.18
CA LEU A 92 3.67 7.50 -1.75
C LEU A 92 5.10 7.99 -1.51
N HIS A 93 5.33 8.68 -0.40
CA HIS A 93 6.66 9.12 -0.03
C HIS A 93 6.81 9.20 1.49
N ASN A 94 7.86 8.62 2.02
CA ASN A 94 8.26 8.83 3.41
C ASN A 94 9.32 9.95 3.44
N ARG A 95 8.88 11.16 3.74
CA ARG A 95 9.75 12.34 3.83
C ARG A 95 10.33 12.54 5.24
N SER A 96 9.96 11.67 6.18
CA SER A 96 10.43 11.74 7.56
C SER A 96 11.79 11.03 7.72
N GLY A 97 12.43 11.22 8.87
CA GLY A 97 13.67 10.53 9.21
C GLY A 97 13.47 9.17 9.87
N ARG A 98 12.25 8.62 9.89
CA ARG A 98 11.91 7.35 10.54
C ARG A 98 11.19 6.43 9.58
N PRO A 99 11.30 5.09 9.75
CA PRO A 99 10.48 4.16 8.98
C PRO A 99 8.99 4.41 9.22
N ALA A 100 8.20 4.20 8.19
CA ALA A 100 6.75 4.28 8.25
C ALA A 100 6.14 2.95 7.81
N GLN A 101 4.97 2.62 8.34
CA GLN A 101 4.24 1.41 7.98
C GLN A 101 2.82 1.75 7.57
N LEU A 102 2.38 1.10 6.50
CA LEU A 102 1.12 1.38 5.84
C LEU A 102 0.38 0.07 5.61
N LEU A 103 -0.85 -0.03 6.12
CA LEU A 103 -1.75 -1.13 5.79
C LEU A 103 -2.43 -0.82 4.46
N LEU A 104 -2.44 -1.79 3.57
CA LEU A 104 -3.14 -1.74 2.29
C LEU A 104 -4.24 -2.78 2.30
N ALA A 105 -5.47 -2.35 1.97
CA ALA A 105 -6.60 -3.24 1.73
C ALA A 105 -7.16 -2.93 0.35
N MET A 106 -7.31 -3.98 -0.48
CA MET A 106 -7.90 -3.82 -1.81
C MET A 106 -8.51 -5.13 -2.28
N PRO A 107 -9.56 -5.07 -3.11
CA PRO A 107 -10.12 -6.27 -3.70
C PRO A 107 -9.15 -6.86 -4.73
N PHE A 108 -9.38 -8.12 -5.07
CA PHE A 108 -8.67 -8.72 -6.18
C PHE A 108 -9.11 -8.06 -7.48
N ALA A 109 -8.14 -7.86 -8.41
CA ALA A 109 -8.46 -7.35 -9.73
C ALA A 109 -9.34 -8.38 -10.47
N ARG A 110 -10.41 -7.88 -11.13
CA ARG A 110 -11.24 -8.76 -11.94
C ARG A 110 -10.50 -9.11 -13.24
N PRO A 111 -10.65 -10.36 -13.72
CA PRO A 111 -10.16 -10.68 -15.05
C PRO A 111 -10.80 -9.74 -16.09
N ALA A 112 -10.03 -9.37 -17.11
CA ALA A 112 -10.56 -8.58 -18.20
C ALA A 112 -11.69 -9.35 -18.90
N PRO A 113 -12.79 -8.69 -19.29
CA PRO A 113 -13.84 -9.35 -20.05
C PRO A 113 -13.29 -9.86 -21.37
N ARG A 114 -13.77 -11.04 -21.75
CA ARG A 114 -13.40 -11.67 -23.01
C ARG A 114 -14.21 -11.11 -24.18
#